data_6b20c61a454a74b1111b716be84b1f5f
#
_entry.id   6b20c61a454a74b1111b716be84b1f5f
#
_cell.length_a   1.000
_cell.length_b   1.000
_cell.length_c   1.000
_cell.angle_alpha   90.00
_cell.angle_beta   90.00
_cell.angle_gamma   90.00
#
_symmetry.space_group_name_H-M   'P 1'
#
loop_
_entity.id
_entity.type
_entity.pdbx_description
1 polymer ?
#
loop_
_entity_poly.entity_id
_entity_poly.type
_entity_poly.pdbx_seq_one_letter_code
_entity_poly.pdbx_strand_id
1 'polypeptide(L)' 'MMYNRLLETFIAAAEEGSFSKASGKLYISTNAVIKQTDLLEQQLKIKLFN' A
#
# COMPACT_ATOMS: atom_id res chain seq x y z
N MET A 1 8.38 10.80 2.69
CA MET A 1 7.03 11.27 2.42
C MET A 1 6.03 10.13 2.49
N MET A 2 4.85 10.40 3.02
CA MET A 2 3.82 9.38 3.18
C MET A 2 3.40 8.76 1.85
N TYR A 3 3.29 9.58 0.82
CA TYR A 3 2.88 9.11 -0.50
C TYR A 3 3.86 8.07 -1.06
N ASN A 4 5.16 8.31 -0.90
CA ASN A 4 6.16 7.36 -1.38
C ASN A 4 6.08 6.04 -0.61
N ARG A 5 5.80 6.11 0.68
CA ARG A 5 5.64 4.90 1.49
C ARG A 5 4.42 4.10 1.05
N LEU A 6 3.33 4.78 0.73
CA LEU A 6 2.13 4.10 0.24
C LEU A 6 2.39 3.39 -1.08
N LEU A 7 3.15 4.03 -1.97
CA LEU A 7 3.52 3.41 -3.24
C LEU A 7 4.41 2.19 -3.03
N GLU A 8 5.38 2.28 -2.12
CA GLU A 8 6.25 1.15 -1.81
C GLU A 8 5.44 -0.04 -1.30
N THR A 9 4.47 0.23 -0.42
CA THR A 9 3.62 -0.82 0.12
C THR A 9 2.78 -1.46 -0.97
N PHE A 10 2.21 -0.65 -1.85
CA PHE A 10 1.40 -1.16 -2.95
C PHE A 10 2.23 -2.02 -3.90
N ILE A 11 3.43 -1.58 -4.24
CA ILE A 11 4.32 -2.32 -5.13
C ILE A 11 4.72 -3.64 -4.48
N ALA A 12 5.04 -3.62 -3.19
CA ALA A 12 5.42 -4.84 -2.48
C ALA A 12 4.26 -5.83 -2.48
N ALA A 13 3.04 -5.36 -2.24
CA ALA A 13 1.87 -6.24 -2.25
C ALA A 13 1.65 -6.86 -3.63
N ALA A 14 1.83 -6.07 -4.68
CA ALA A 14 1.67 -6.54 -6.04
C ALA A 14 2.74 -7.57 -6.41
N GLU A 15 3.99 -7.29 -6.04
CA GLU A 15 5.10 -8.19 -6.35
C GLU A 15 5.00 -9.51 -5.59
N GLU A 16 4.63 -9.44 -4.32
CA GLU A 16 4.53 -10.65 -3.49
C GLU A 16 3.26 -11.45 -3.76
N GLY A 17 2.27 -10.81 -4.37
CA GLY A 17 1.01 -11.46 -4.66
C GLY A 17 0.13 -11.68 -3.45
N SER A 18 0.47 -11.11 -2.30
CA SER A 18 -0.37 -11.22 -1.11
C SER A 18 0.03 -10.15 -0.09
N PHE A 19 -0.96 -9.68 0.66
CA PHE A 19 -0.72 -8.69 1.71
C PHE A 19 0.11 -9.28 2.86
N SER A 20 -0.09 -10.57 3.16
CA SER A 20 0.68 -11.23 4.21
C SER A 20 2.16 -11.27 3.89
N LYS A 21 2.50 -11.65 2.66
CA LYS A 21 3.89 -11.69 2.24
C LYS A 21 4.50 -10.30 2.19
N ALA A 22 3.73 -9.33 1.73
CA ALA A 22 4.20 -7.94 1.70
C ALA A 22 4.50 -7.43 3.10
N SER A 23 3.64 -7.76 4.09
CA SER A 23 3.88 -7.32 5.46
C SER A 23 5.18 -7.87 6.00
N GLY A 24 5.49 -9.13 5.70
CA GLY A 24 6.76 -9.73 6.11
C GLY A 24 7.96 -9.03 5.48
N LYS A 25 7.86 -8.71 4.20
CA LYS A 25 8.94 -8.02 3.49
C LYS A 25 9.17 -6.61 4.03
N LEU A 26 8.10 -5.92 4.41
CA LEU A 26 8.18 -4.54 4.88
C LEU A 26 8.31 -4.43 6.39
N TYR A 27 8.26 -5.55 7.11
CA TYR A 27 8.34 -5.58 8.58
C TYR A 27 7.22 -4.79 9.24
N ILE A 28 6.02 -4.85 8.67
CA ILE A 28 4.83 -4.22 9.25
C ILE A 28 3.70 -5.25 9.29
N SER A 29 2.62 -4.92 10.01
CA SER A 29 1.50 -5.86 10.11
C SER A 29 0.71 -5.93 8.82
N THR A 30 0.02 -7.05 8.61
CA THR A 30 -0.84 -7.21 7.44
C THR A 30 -1.92 -6.14 7.41
N ASN A 31 -2.49 -5.80 8.57
CA ASN A 31 -3.50 -4.74 8.64
C ASN A 31 -2.94 -3.40 8.20
N ALA A 32 -1.67 -3.13 8.53
CA ALA A 32 -1.03 -1.88 8.09
C ALA A 32 -0.89 -1.86 6.56
N VAL A 33 -0.55 -3.00 5.96
CA VAL A 33 -0.44 -3.08 4.49
C VAL A 33 -1.79 -2.78 3.85
N ILE A 34 -2.85 -3.40 4.36
CA ILE A 34 -4.20 -3.19 3.83
C ILE A 34 -4.60 -1.72 3.96
N LYS A 35 -4.37 -1.14 5.13
CA LYS A 35 -4.74 0.24 5.38
C LYS A 35 -3.98 1.20 4.46
N GLN A 36 -2.69 0.97 4.26
CA GLN A 36 -1.89 1.83 3.40
C GLN A 36 -2.32 1.71 1.94
N THR A 37 -2.68 0.51 1.50
CA THR A 37 -3.18 0.31 0.15
C THR A 37 -4.51 1.05 -0.05
N ASP A 38 -5.40 0.98 0.94
CA ASP A 38 -6.67 1.71 0.88
C ASP A 38 -6.45 3.21 0.80
N LEU A 39 -5.51 3.73 1.59
CA LEU A 39 -5.19 5.15 1.57
C LEU A 39 -4.66 5.59 0.21
N LEU A 40 -3.82 4.76 -0.39
CA LEU A 40 -3.30 5.08 -1.72
C LEU A 40 -4.41 5.12 -2.74
N GLU A 41 -5.33 4.15 -2.70
CA GLU A 41 -6.47 4.15 -3.61
C GLU A 41 -7.31 5.41 -3.47
N GLN A 42 -7.56 5.83 -2.23
CA GLN A 42 -8.32 7.04 -1.99
C GLN A 42 -7.65 8.27 -2.57
N GLN A 43 -6.35 8.37 -2.41
CA GLN A 43 -5.60 9.51 -2.95
C GLN A 43 -5.60 9.51 -4.47
N LEU A 44 -5.49 8.35 -5.08
CA LEU A 44 -5.54 8.25 -6.53
C LEU A 44 -6.91 8.63 -7.07
N LYS A 45 -7.98 8.21 -6.38
CA LYS A 45 -9.33 8.58 -6.78
C LYS A 45 -9.55 10.09 -6.72
N ILE A 46 -9.06 10.71 -5.66
CA ILE A 46 -9.17 12.16 -5.52
C ILE A 46 -8.45 12.85 -6.68
N LYS A 47 -7.26 12.39 -7.02
CA LYS A 47 -6.51 12.98 -8.12
C LYS A 47 -7.18 12.77 -9.47
N LEU A 48 -7.77 11.60 -9.68
CA LEU A 48 -8.40 11.28 -10.95
C LEU A 48 -9.69 12.06 -11.17
N PHE A 49 -10.41 12.36 -10.11
CA PHE A 49 -11.73 13.01 -10.22
C PHE A 49 -11.72 14.47 -9.80
N ASN A 50 -10.57 15.00 -9.51
CA ASN A 50 -10.42 16.43 -9.29
C ASN A 50 -9.87 17.09 -10.54
#